data_916902c7b781ab4cad4a3e4dea393118
#
_entry.id   916902c7b781ab4cad4a3e4dea393118
#
_cell.length_a   1.000
_cell.length_b   1.000
_cell.length_c   1.000
_cell.angle_alpha   90.00
_cell.angle_beta   90.00
_cell.angle_gamma   90.00
#
_symmetry.space_group_name_H-M   'P 1'
#
loop_
_entity.id
_entity.type
_entity.pdbx_description
1 polymer ?
#
loop_
_entity_poly.entity_id
_entity_poly.type
_entity_poly.pdbx_seq_one_letter_code
_entity_poly.pdbx_strand_id
1 'polypeptide(L)'
;MEQMTTTPSQDIINLFRQRFIQREDCYPLQIARNGGSYTVIREPLTDAIIAGHLQGSKTIGLYSSPDSTTKWLCIDIDTLDQAELRKVKKRVSQLGIPFLTEFSGKKGYHIWIFFNKPYPNRIARTLGQEIGPSHEIFPKQDHIEPSKLGNLVKAPLGTHQVTNNWCYFLDGNLKPETNQYAVLAEVTKIDPSQVLQQRLPETWAKTRHKHSSSVSVQNAQQSGIVPVIKDCVSRAIFCGADQGERNQIGHIITCELRRLKIAPAQARIILSSIWNPQNNPPLSETEIEILLGSAFGQEEYSYGCKPGGALRQRLTCVGLGTCTYINSFRTLSKGDTLQKSDQPS
;
A
#
# COMPACT_ATOMS: atom_id res chain seq x y z
N MET A 1 -2.95 -4.24 -35.88
CA MET A 1 -1.87 -3.64 -35.07
C MET A 1 -0.55 -4.03 -35.76
N GLU A 2 0.17 -3.06 -36.28
CA GLU A 2 1.53 -3.30 -36.76
C GLU A 2 2.37 -3.81 -35.59
N GLN A 3 2.98 -4.97 -35.75
CA GLN A 3 3.97 -5.47 -34.79
C GLN A 3 5.04 -4.39 -34.66
N MET A 4 5.29 -3.92 -33.44
CA MET A 4 6.39 -2.98 -33.16
C MET A 4 7.72 -3.69 -33.41
N THR A 5 8.10 -3.79 -34.70
CA THR A 5 9.38 -4.38 -35.17
C THR A 5 10.56 -3.44 -34.89
N THR A 6 10.29 -2.20 -34.46
CA THR A 6 11.33 -1.23 -34.12
C THR A 6 11.82 -1.42 -32.69
N THR A 7 13.12 -1.35 -32.51
CA THR A 7 13.73 -1.33 -31.16
C THR A 7 13.16 -0.19 -30.35
N PRO A 8 12.62 -0.44 -29.13
CA PRO A 8 12.11 0.62 -28.28
C PRO A 8 13.21 1.65 -27.98
N SER A 9 12.85 2.92 -27.97
CA SER A 9 13.77 3.98 -27.61
C SER A 9 14.25 3.83 -26.15
N GLN A 10 15.38 4.43 -25.82
CA GLN A 10 15.91 4.42 -24.45
C GLN A 10 14.90 5.04 -23.47
N ASP A 11 14.14 6.05 -23.87
CA ASP A 11 13.10 6.67 -23.04
C ASP A 11 11.97 5.68 -22.70
N ILE A 12 11.57 4.85 -23.64
CA ILE A 12 10.58 3.78 -23.40
C ILE A 12 11.11 2.74 -22.43
N ILE A 13 12.36 2.31 -22.60
CA ILE A 13 13.02 1.36 -21.68
C ILE A 13 13.12 1.96 -20.28
N ASN A 14 13.51 3.22 -20.16
CA ASN A 14 13.61 3.94 -18.90
C ASN A 14 12.23 4.09 -18.22
N LEU A 15 11.19 4.44 -18.98
CA LEU A 15 9.81 4.52 -18.50
C LEU A 15 9.35 3.17 -17.93
N PHE A 16 9.53 2.09 -18.70
CA PHE A 16 9.18 0.74 -18.28
C PHE A 16 9.91 0.35 -16.98
N ARG A 17 11.23 0.57 -16.93
CA ARG A 17 12.06 0.32 -15.75
C ARG A 17 11.56 1.11 -14.54
N GLN A 18 11.31 2.40 -14.72
CA GLN A 18 10.80 3.27 -13.65
C GLN A 18 9.45 2.81 -13.10
N ARG A 19 8.55 2.36 -13.97
CA ARG A 19 7.18 1.96 -13.59
C ARG A 19 7.13 0.58 -12.95
N PHE A 20 7.84 -0.39 -13.49
CA PHE A 20 7.64 -1.80 -13.16
C PHE A 20 8.80 -2.46 -12.43
N ILE A 21 10.05 -2.14 -12.76
CA ILE A 21 11.19 -2.90 -12.24
C ILE A 21 11.55 -2.45 -10.83
N GLN A 22 11.59 -3.41 -9.90
CA GLN A 22 11.89 -3.20 -8.49
C GLN A 22 13.03 -4.11 -8.01
N ARG A 23 13.39 -5.10 -8.83
CA ARG A 23 14.48 -6.04 -8.60
C ARG A 23 15.28 -6.17 -9.89
N GLU A 24 16.58 -5.98 -9.82
CA GLU A 24 17.46 -5.96 -10.99
C GLU A 24 18.58 -7.01 -10.95
N ASP A 25 18.79 -7.67 -9.80
CA ASP A 25 19.81 -8.70 -9.60
C ASP A 25 19.44 -10.04 -10.26
N CYS A 26 18.16 -10.23 -10.54
CA CYS A 26 17.63 -11.40 -11.21
C CYS A 26 16.26 -11.10 -11.80
N TYR A 27 15.79 -11.93 -12.73
CA TYR A 27 14.47 -11.79 -13.31
C TYR A 27 13.86 -13.15 -13.68
N PRO A 28 12.52 -13.31 -13.64
CA PRO A 28 11.85 -14.49 -14.15
C PRO A 28 11.65 -14.36 -15.65
N LEU A 29 12.00 -15.40 -16.40
CA LEU A 29 11.82 -15.51 -17.85
C LEU A 29 10.76 -16.57 -18.15
N GLN A 30 9.72 -16.22 -18.92
CA GLN A 30 8.70 -17.16 -19.34
C GLN A 30 9.23 -18.09 -20.42
N ILE A 31 9.01 -19.39 -20.22
CA ILE A 31 9.39 -20.43 -21.18
C ILE A 31 8.12 -20.97 -21.80
N ALA A 32 8.03 -20.99 -23.14
CA ALA A 32 6.88 -21.50 -23.89
C ALA A 32 6.60 -22.98 -23.61
N ARG A 33 7.64 -23.77 -23.34
CA ARG A 33 7.52 -25.19 -22.99
C ARG A 33 6.87 -25.35 -21.61
N ASN A 34 6.21 -26.47 -21.37
CA ASN A 34 5.53 -26.80 -20.11
C ASN A 34 4.46 -25.79 -19.67
N GLY A 35 3.62 -25.31 -20.61
CA GLY A 35 2.47 -24.47 -20.30
C GLY A 35 2.78 -23.05 -19.91
N GLY A 36 3.99 -22.54 -20.16
CA GLY A 36 4.39 -21.15 -19.90
C GLY A 36 4.93 -20.93 -18.50
N SER A 37 5.62 -21.90 -17.93
CA SER A 37 6.33 -21.77 -16.66
C SER A 37 7.40 -20.67 -16.72
N TYR A 38 7.75 -20.13 -15.55
CA TYR A 38 8.83 -19.17 -15.42
C TYR A 38 10.08 -19.82 -14.84
N THR A 39 11.22 -19.49 -15.42
CA THR A 39 12.54 -19.83 -14.89
C THR A 39 13.21 -18.58 -14.35
N VAL A 40 13.88 -18.69 -13.22
CA VAL A 40 14.66 -17.57 -12.65
C VAL A 40 16.01 -17.48 -13.34
N ILE A 41 16.27 -16.32 -13.93
CA ILE A 41 17.61 -15.97 -14.46
C ILE A 41 18.32 -15.17 -13.38
N ARG A 42 19.43 -15.71 -12.87
CA ARG A 42 20.23 -15.07 -11.80
C ARG A 42 21.36 -14.23 -12.41
N GLU A 43 20.95 -13.29 -13.26
CA GLU A 43 21.80 -12.32 -13.93
C GLU A 43 21.12 -10.96 -13.88
N PRO A 44 21.88 -9.85 -13.94
CA PRO A 44 21.31 -8.51 -13.95
C PRO A 44 20.31 -8.31 -15.09
N LEU A 45 19.19 -7.67 -14.78
CA LEU A 45 18.18 -7.28 -15.76
C LEU A 45 18.68 -6.07 -16.58
N THR A 46 19.16 -6.34 -17.78
CA THR A 46 19.71 -5.31 -18.68
C THR A 46 18.62 -4.66 -19.54
N ASP A 47 18.95 -3.50 -20.13
CA ASP A 47 18.09 -2.82 -21.10
C ASP A 47 17.79 -3.69 -22.32
N ALA A 48 18.74 -4.53 -22.75
CA ALA A 48 18.55 -5.47 -23.85
C ALA A 48 17.48 -6.54 -23.53
N ILE A 49 17.37 -6.97 -22.28
CA ILE A 49 16.32 -7.91 -21.83
C ILE A 49 14.95 -7.20 -21.81
N ILE A 50 14.89 -5.97 -21.32
CA ILE A 50 13.65 -5.16 -21.33
C ILE A 50 13.22 -4.88 -22.78
N ALA A 51 14.16 -4.48 -23.65
CA ALA A 51 13.86 -4.27 -25.06
C ALA A 51 13.32 -5.54 -25.73
N GLY A 52 13.94 -6.70 -25.48
CA GLY A 52 13.46 -7.99 -25.98
C GLY A 52 12.06 -8.36 -25.47
N HIS A 53 11.71 -7.97 -24.24
CA HIS A 53 10.35 -8.13 -23.71
C HIS A 53 9.36 -7.22 -24.44
N LEU A 54 9.68 -5.96 -24.61
CA LEU A 54 8.85 -4.97 -25.31
C LEU A 54 8.71 -5.23 -26.80
N GLN A 55 9.64 -5.97 -27.40
CA GLN A 55 9.56 -6.46 -28.79
C GLN A 55 8.84 -7.81 -28.93
N GLY A 56 8.45 -8.43 -27.80
CA GLY A 56 7.78 -9.73 -27.79
C GLY A 56 8.67 -10.95 -28.01
N SER A 57 9.99 -10.78 -28.20
CA SER A 57 10.92 -11.89 -28.33
C SER A 57 11.19 -12.67 -27.06
N LYS A 58 10.90 -12.05 -25.90
CA LYS A 58 11.01 -12.59 -24.55
C LYS A 58 9.83 -12.12 -23.73
N THR A 59 9.54 -12.82 -22.62
CA THR A 59 8.55 -12.36 -21.65
C THR A 59 9.14 -12.50 -20.25
N ILE A 60 9.34 -11.37 -19.58
CA ILE A 60 9.80 -11.35 -18.21
C ILE A 60 8.63 -11.27 -17.24
N GLY A 61 8.87 -11.71 -16.01
CA GLY A 61 8.01 -11.42 -14.86
C GLY A 61 8.60 -10.29 -14.02
N LEU A 62 7.84 -9.87 -13.03
CA LEU A 62 8.18 -8.81 -12.09
C LEU A 62 8.17 -9.38 -10.68
N TYR A 63 9.23 -9.17 -9.93
CA TYR A 63 9.27 -9.36 -8.49
C TYR A 63 9.06 -8.03 -7.77
N SER A 64 8.54 -8.07 -6.55
CA SER A 64 8.66 -6.93 -5.64
C SER A 64 10.11 -6.77 -5.14
N SER A 65 10.41 -5.62 -4.52
CA SER A 65 11.75 -5.34 -4.01
C SER A 65 12.18 -6.34 -2.92
N PRO A 66 13.48 -6.68 -2.82
CA PRO A 66 14.01 -7.59 -1.78
C PRO A 66 13.75 -7.12 -0.35
N ASP A 67 13.58 -5.81 -0.14
CA ASP A 67 13.23 -5.19 1.16
C ASP A 67 11.75 -5.27 1.51
N SER A 68 10.97 -6.08 0.80
CA SER A 68 9.53 -6.25 0.98
C SER A 68 8.73 -4.96 0.74
N THR A 69 9.21 -4.12 -0.16
CA THR A 69 8.48 -2.93 -0.63
C THR A 69 8.02 -3.09 -2.08
N THR A 70 7.04 -2.27 -2.46
CA THR A 70 6.53 -2.22 -3.83
C THR A 70 6.14 -0.81 -4.23
N LYS A 71 6.34 -0.47 -5.50
CA LYS A 71 5.89 0.79 -6.12
C LYS A 71 4.63 0.64 -6.98
N TRP A 72 4.06 -0.56 -7.01
CA TRP A 72 2.81 -0.87 -7.70
C TRP A 72 2.02 -1.96 -6.97
N LEU A 73 0.74 -2.00 -7.26
CA LEU A 73 -0.21 -3.04 -6.94
C LEU A 73 -0.74 -3.59 -8.27
N CYS A 74 -0.79 -4.91 -8.41
CA CYS A 74 -1.46 -5.58 -9.51
C CYS A 74 -2.55 -6.49 -8.97
N ILE A 75 -3.77 -6.35 -9.49
CA ILE A 75 -4.89 -7.26 -9.25
C ILE A 75 -5.05 -8.13 -10.48
N ASP A 76 -4.88 -9.44 -10.32
CA ASP A 76 -4.97 -10.43 -11.39
C ASP A 76 -6.38 -11.03 -11.44
N ILE A 77 -7.09 -10.73 -12.51
CA ILE A 77 -8.46 -11.19 -12.79
C ILE A 77 -8.35 -12.34 -13.80
N ASP A 78 -8.29 -13.56 -13.30
CA ASP A 78 -8.02 -14.78 -14.08
C ASP A 78 -9.25 -15.29 -14.85
N THR A 79 -9.98 -14.37 -15.48
CA THR A 79 -11.15 -14.64 -16.33
C THR A 79 -11.34 -13.55 -17.38
N LEU A 80 -11.88 -13.93 -18.54
CA LEU A 80 -12.30 -12.99 -19.60
C LEU A 80 -13.73 -12.45 -19.36
N ASP A 81 -14.36 -12.83 -18.26
CA ASP A 81 -15.68 -12.28 -17.90
C ASP A 81 -15.57 -10.78 -17.61
N GLN A 82 -16.13 -10.01 -18.53
CA GLN A 82 -16.16 -8.55 -18.40
C GLN A 82 -17.00 -8.07 -17.22
N ALA A 83 -17.92 -8.89 -16.68
CA ALA A 83 -18.69 -8.51 -15.50
C ALA A 83 -17.78 -8.45 -14.27
N GLU A 84 -16.88 -9.44 -14.10
CA GLU A 84 -15.88 -9.41 -13.03
C GLU A 84 -14.91 -8.23 -13.18
N LEU A 85 -14.39 -8.00 -14.38
CA LEU A 85 -13.56 -6.83 -14.64
C LEU A 85 -14.28 -5.51 -14.29
N ARG A 86 -15.56 -5.37 -14.70
CA ARG A 86 -16.34 -4.17 -14.37
C ARG A 86 -16.55 -3.97 -12.88
N LYS A 87 -16.73 -5.04 -12.10
CA LYS A 87 -16.84 -4.96 -10.63
C LYS A 87 -15.58 -4.36 -10.02
N VAL A 88 -14.40 -4.89 -10.39
CA VAL A 88 -13.12 -4.40 -9.89
C VAL A 88 -12.89 -2.95 -10.33
N LYS A 89 -13.06 -2.64 -11.63
CA LYS A 89 -12.93 -1.26 -12.16
C LYS A 89 -13.84 -0.28 -11.43
N LYS A 90 -15.12 -0.65 -11.21
CA LYS A 90 -16.07 0.18 -10.45
C LYS A 90 -15.56 0.46 -9.04
N ARG A 91 -15.01 -0.56 -8.36
CA ARG A 91 -14.47 -0.41 -7.01
C ARG A 91 -13.27 0.53 -6.97
N VAL A 92 -12.31 0.37 -7.89
CA VAL A 92 -11.15 1.27 -8.01
C VAL A 92 -11.61 2.71 -8.26
N SER A 93 -12.56 2.91 -9.22
CA SER A 93 -13.09 4.25 -9.55
C SER A 93 -13.83 4.89 -8.37
N GLN A 94 -14.59 4.13 -7.58
CA GLN A 94 -15.26 4.62 -6.36
C GLN A 94 -14.28 5.11 -5.29
N LEU A 95 -13.05 4.63 -5.34
CA LEU A 95 -11.96 5.08 -4.48
C LEU A 95 -11.21 6.29 -5.04
N GLY A 96 -11.56 6.75 -6.23
CA GLY A 96 -10.86 7.82 -6.93
C GLY A 96 -9.41 7.46 -7.31
N ILE A 97 -9.10 6.16 -7.45
CA ILE A 97 -7.75 5.68 -7.72
C ILE A 97 -7.52 5.63 -9.23
N PRO A 98 -6.49 6.27 -9.79
CA PRO A 98 -6.03 6.07 -11.15
C PRO A 98 -5.46 4.67 -11.35
N PHE A 99 -5.80 4.02 -12.46
CA PHE A 99 -5.35 2.67 -12.78
C PHE A 99 -5.25 2.44 -14.28
N LEU A 100 -4.47 1.43 -14.67
CA LEU A 100 -4.46 0.89 -16.02
C LEU A 100 -5.08 -0.51 -16.02
N THR A 101 -5.85 -0.81 -17.05
CA THR A 101 -6.36 -2.16 -17.33
C THR A 101 -5.52 -2.79 -18.42
N GLU A 102 -4.96 -3.98 -18.18
CA GLU A 102 -4.19 -4.74 -19.15
C GLU A 102 -4.94 -6.02 -19.55
N PHE A 103 -4.94 -6.36 -20.82
CA PHE A 103 -5.20 -7.73 -21.26
C PHE A 103 -3.94 -8.58 -21.04
N SER A 104 -4.06 -9.66 -20.26
CA SER A 104 -2.90 -10.47 -19.83
C SER A 104 -2.32 -11.39 -20.90
N GLY A 105 -2.89 -11.40 -22.11
CA GLY A 105 -2.43 -12.20 -23.24
C GLY A 105 -2.99 -13.63 -23.27
N LYS A 106 -3.71 -14.10 -22.25
CA LYS A 106 -4.29 -15.46 -22.23
C LYS A 106 -5.76 -15.44 -21.81
N LYS A 107 -6.05 -15.40 -20.52
CA LYS A 107 -7.40 -15.68 -20.00
C LYS A 107 -7.89 -14.65 -19.00
N GLY A 108 -7.31 -13.47 -18.94
CA GLY A 108 -7.71 -12.50 -17.94
C GLY A 108 -7.17 -11.11 -18.17
N TYR A 109 -7.29 -10.34 -17.11
CA TYR A 109 -6.92 -8.94 -17.07
C TYR A 109 -6.08 -8.66 -15.84
N HIS A 110 -5.19 -7.67 -15.94
CA HIS A 110 -4.52 -7.08 -14.79
C HIS A 110 -5.01 -5.65 -14.58
N ILE A 111 -5.23 -5.28 -13.32
CA ILE A 111 -5.44 -3.88 -12.94
C ILE A 111 -4.17 -3.39 -12.25
N TRP A 112 -3.51 -2.40 -12.85
CA TRP A 112 -2.28 -1.82 -12.35
C TRP A 112 -2.54 -0.49 -11.66
N ILE A 113 -2.06 -0.34 -10.43
CA ILE A 113 -2.10 0.89 -9.64
C ILE A 113 -0.68 1.23 -9.24
N PHE A 114 -0.26 2.48 -9.44
CA PHE A 114 1.12 2.92 -9.19
C PHE A 114 1.21 3.83 -7.98
N PHE A 115 2.27 3.67 -7.22
CA PHE A 115 2.51 4.44 -6.00
C PHE A 115 3.55 5.54 -6.23
N ASN A 116 3.42 6.65 -5.53
CA ASN A 116 4.32 7.81 -5.63
C ASN A 116 5.74 7.55 -5.10
N LYS A 117 5.89 6.50 -4.28
CA LYS A 117 7.16 5.96 -3.74
C LYS A 117 6.98 4.48 -3.42
N PRO A 118 8.05 3.72 -3.11
CA PRO A 118 7.89 2.36 -2.57
C PRO A 118 7.14 2.36 -1.23
N TYR A 119 6.24 1.40 -1.06
CA TYR A 119 5.50 1.13 0.18
C TYR A 119 5.66 -0.32 0.59
N PRO A 120 5.58 -0.67 1.90
CA PRO A 120 5.56 -2.06 2.34
C PRO A 120 4.52 -2.89 1.57
N ASN A 121 4.89 -4.10 1.17
CA ASN A 121 4.04 -5.00 0.38
C ASN A 121 2.65 -5.17 1.01
N ARG A 122 2.57 -5.28 2.35
CA ARG A 122 1.29 -5.42 3.06
C ARG A 122 0.34 -4.25 2.83
N ILE A 123 0.83 -3.00 2.68
CA ILE A 123 -0.03 -1.85 2.36
C ILE A 123 -0.66 -2.02 0.98
N ALA A 124 0.12 -2.43 -0.01
CA ALA A 124 -0.39 -2.72 -1.34
C ALA A 124 -1.41 -3.87 -1.31
N ARG A 125 -1.13 -4.94 -0.57
CA ARG A 125 -2.03 -6.08 -0.41
C ARG A 125 -3.33 -5.71 0.27
N THR A 126 -3.27 -4.94 1.36
CA THR A 126 -4.47 -4.44 2.05
C THR A 126 -5.35 -3.63 1.10
N LEU A 127 -4.76 -2.71 0.33
CA LEU A 127 -5.51 -1.96 -0.68
C LEU A 127 -6.09 -2.87 -1.76
N GLY A 128 -5.31 -3.84 -2.25
CA GLY A 128 -5.76 -4.81 -3.25
C GLY A 128 -6.93 -5.66 -2.76
N GLN A 129 -6.88 -6.14 -1.53
CA GLN A 129 -7.95 -6.92 -0.90
C GLN A 129 -9.23 -6.10 -0.73
N GLU A 130 -9.11 -4.81 -0.42
CA GLU A 130 -10.24 -3.89 -0.36
C GLU A 130 -10.92 -3.70 -1.73
N ILE A 131 -10.12 -3.73 -2.81
CA ILE A 131 -10.62 -3.53 -4.19
C ILE A 131 -11.18 -4.83 -4.76
N GLY A 132 -10.44 -5.91 -4.68
CA GLY A 132 -10.76 -7.18 -5.31
C GLY A 132 -10.47 -8.40 -4.44
N PRO A 133 -11.22 -8.64 -3.34
CA PRO A 133 -10.90 -9.67 -2.34
C PRO A 133 -10.94 -11.10 -2.88
N SER A 134 -11.61 -11.35 -4.01
CA SER A 134 -11.71 -12.66 -4.65
C SER A 134 -10.64 -12.92 -5.71
N HIS A 135 -9.71 -11.98 -5.92
CA HIS A 135 -8.68 -12.04 -6.97
C HIS A 135 -7.28 -12.19 -6.37
N GLU A 136 -6.35 -12.64 -7.19
CA GLU A 136 -4.95 -12.66 -6.78
C GLU A 136 -4.38 -11.23 -6.75
N ILE A 137 -3.70 -10.92 -5.64
CA ILE A 137 -3.10 -9.61 -5.40
C ILE A 137 -1.59 -9.75 -5.43
N PHE A 138 -0.91 -8.94 -6.23
CA PHE A 138 0.55 -8.86 -6.25
C PHE A 138 1.02 -7.50 -5.72
N PRO A 139 2.04 -7.50 -4.84
CA PRO A 139 2.80 -8.65 -4.33
C PRO A 139 1.91 -9.60 -3.53
N LYS A 140 2.23 -10.94 -3.58
CA LYS A 140 1.48 -11.95 -2.81
C LYS A 140 1.93 -12.08 -1.35
N GLN A 141 3.16 -11.70 -1.05
CA GLN A 141 3.73 -11.78 0.28
C GLN A 141 3.88 -10.39 0.91
N ASP A 142 3.57 -10.29 2.20
CA ASP A 142 3.82 -9.09 3.00
C ASP A 142 5.30 -8.91 3.25
N HIS A 143 6.00 -10.02 3.50
CA HIS A 143 7.43 -10.06 3.75
C HIS A 143 8.11 -11.08 2.83
N ILE A 144 9.28 -10.74 2.32
CA ILE A 144 10.14 -11.62 1.52
C ILE A 144 11.40 -11.90 2.34
N GLU A 145 11.62 -13.17 2.65
CA GLU A 145 12.84 -13.59 3.32
C GLU A 145 14.06 -13.27 2.43
N PRO A 146 15.20 -12.84 2.99
CA PRO A 146 16.37 -12.42 2.23
C PRO A 146 16.87 -13.45 1.19
N SER A 147 16.67 -14.75 1.48
CA SER A 147 17.07 -15.85 0.59
C SER A 147 16.02 -16.19 -0.49
N LYS A 148 14.83 -15.57 -0.45
CA LYS A 148 13.72 -15.88 -1.35
C LYS A 148 13.45 -14.74 -2.33
N LEU A 149 12.77 -15.07 -3.42
CA LEU A 149 12.44 -14.11 -4.48
C LEU A 149 11.01 -13.56 -4.39
N GLY A 150 10.16 -14.22 -3.62
CA GLY A 150 8.73 -13.94 -3.59
C GLY A 150 7.99 -14.47 -4.83
N ASN A 151 6.71 -14.14 -4.94
CA ASN A 151 5.91 -14.46 -6.13
C ASN A 151 6.12 -13.41 -7.22
N LEU A 152 6.04 -13.86 -8.46
CA LEU A 152 6.13 -12.99 -9.62
C LEU A 152 4.73 -12.73 -10.21
N VAL A 153 4.59 -11.60 -10.89
CA VAL A 153 3.51 -11.34 -11.86
C VAL A 153 4.13 -11.14 -13.25
N LYS A 154 3.42 -11.53 -14.30
CA LYS A 154 3.87 -11.29 -15.67
C LYS A 154 4.00 -9.79 -15.94
N ALA A 155 5.10 -9.37 -16.55
CA ALA A 155 5.27 -7.98 -16.96
C ALA A 155 4.30 -7.62 -18.12
N PRO A 156 3.73 -6.40 -18.13
CA PRO A 156 2.84 -5.94 -19.20
C PRO A 156 3.62 -5.55 -20.47
N LEU A 157 2.89 -5.29 -21.54
CA LEU A 157 3.42 -4.78 -22.82
C LEU A 157 4.37 -5.74 -23.57
N GLY A 158 4.37 -7.02 -23.21
CA GLY A 158 5.11 -8.07 -23.93
C GLY A 158 4.16 -9.09 -24.56
N THR A 159 4.71 -10.13 -25.16
CA THR A 159 3.96 -11.24 -25.75
C THR A 159 3.83 -12.37 -24.73
N HIS A 160 2.65 -12.95 -24.59
CA HIS A 160 2.48 -14.17 -23.80
C HIS A 160 3.02 -15.38 -24.58
N GLN A 161 4.16 -15.94 -24.16
CA GLN A 161 4.94 -16.92 -24.97
C GLN A 161 4.19 -18.22 -25.31
N VAL A 162 3.11 -18.58 -24.60
CA VAL A 162 2.34 -19.79 -24.91
C VAL A 162 1.25 -19.55 -25.95
N THR A 163 0.58 -18.38 -25.86
CA THR A 163 -0.53 -18.05 -26.76
C THR A 163 -0.10 -17.20 -27.93
N ASN A 164 1.10 -16.65 -27.87
CA ASN A 164 1.63 -15.66 -28.81
C ASN A 164 0.76 -14.38 -28.92
N ASN A 165 -0.13 -14.16 -27.94
CA ASN A 165 -0.92 -12.95 -27.90
C ASN A 165 -0.12 -11.81 -27.28
N TRP A 166 -0.30 -10.62 -27.82
CA TRP A 166 0.25 -9.41 -27.25
C TRP A 166 -0.54 -8.96 -26.01
N CYS A 167 0.18 -8.51 -24.98
CA CYS A 167 -0.40 -7.93 -23.78
C CYS A 167 -0.38 -6.41 -23.90
N TYR A 168 -1.52 -5.76 -23.70
CA TYR A 168 -1.65 -4.32 -23.93
C TYR A 168 -2.63 -3.68 -22.95
N PHE A 169 -2.45 -2.41 -22.70
CA PHE A 169 -3.42 -1.62 -21.95
C PHE A 169 -4.69 -1.36 -22.77
N LEU A 170 -5.81 -1.32 -22.06
CA LEU A 170 -7.14 -1.19 -22.63
C LEU A 170 -7.75 0.17 -22.26
N ASP A 171 -8.45 0.76 -23.20
CA ASP A 171 -9.26 1.95 -22.99
C ASP A 171 -10.55 1.68 -22.18
N GLY A 172 -11.38 2.70 -22.03
CA GLY A 172 -12.67 2.59 -21.34
C GLY A 172 -13.64 1.59 -21.97
N ASN A 173 -13.49 1.30 -23.27
CA ASN A 173 -14.32 0.39 -24.07
C ASN A 173 -13.71 -1.00 -24.21
N LEU A 174 -12.65 -1.30 -23.47
CA LEU A 174 -11.88 -2.54 -23.51
C LEU A 174 -11.23 -2.79 -24.89
N LYS A 175 -10.90 -1.73 -25.63
CA LYS A 175 -10.08 -1.78 -26.83
C LYS A 175 -8.64 -1.44 -26.48
N PRO A 176 -7.66 -1.93 -27.26
CA PRO A 176 -6.26 -1.55 -27.07
C PRO A 176 -6.10 -0.02 -27.11
N GLU A 177 -5.41 0.55 -26.13
CA GLU A 177 -4.99 1.96 -26.17
C GLU A 177 -4.16 2.23 -27.42
N THR A 178 -4.41 3.37 -28.04
CA THR A 178 -3.72 3.77 -29.28
C THR A 178 -2.22 4.01 -29.02
N ASN A 179 -1.89 4.61 -27.88
CA ASN A 179 -0.51 4.84 -27.45
C ASN A 179 -0.25 4.25 -26.05
N GLN A 180 0.25 3.03 -26.04
CA GLN A 180 0.53 2.25 -24.84
C GLN A 180 1.51 2.92 -23.88
N TYR A 181 2.49 3.62 -24.39
CA TYR A 181 3.52 4.26 -23.58
C TYR A 181 3.06 5.63 -23.05
N ALA A 182 2.22 6.34 -23.80
CA ALA A 182 1.65 7.60 -23.32
C ALA A 182 0.77 7.37 -22.08
N VAL A 183 -0.16 6.40 -22.14
CA VAL A 183 -1.01 6.10 -20.98
C VAL A 183 -0.22 5.61 -19.77
N LEU A 184 0.88 4.87 -20.01
CA LEU A 184 1.80 4.47 -18.94
C LEU A 184 2.56 5.66 -18.33
N ALA A 185 2.95 6.63 -19.14
CA ALA A 185 3.65 7.82 -18.67
C ALA A 185 2.71 8.76 -17.89
N GLU A 186 1.46 8.90 -18.34
CA GLU A 186 0.47 9.84 -17.82
C GLU A 186 -0.27 9.33 -16.57
N VAL A 187 -0.36 8.00 -16.37
CA VAL A 187 -1.09 7.46 -15.20
C VAL A 187 -0.53 8.00 -13.90
N THR A 188 -1.40 8.64 -13.13
CA THR A 188 -1.04 9.28 -11.87
C THR A 188 -0.71 8.24 -10.79
N LYS A 189 0.32 8.53 -10.01
CA LYS A 189 0.75 7.74 -8.86
C LYS A 189 0.02 8.20 -7.59
N ILE A 190 -0.31 7.26 -6.70
CA ILE A 190 -1.04 7.55 -5.46
C ILE A 190 -0.21 7.28 -4.21
N ASP A 191 -0.67 7.79 -3.07
CA ASP A 191 -0.31 7.31 -1.73
C ASP A 191 -1.37 6.29 -1.26
N PRO A 192 -1.07 4.98 -1.27
CA PRO A 192 -2.03 3.95 -0.88
C PRO A 192 -2.45 4.06 0.58
N SER A 193 -1.59 4.62 1.44
CA SER A 193 -1.92 4.83 2.85
C SER A 193 -2.97 5.91 3.04
N GLN A 194 -2.97 6.96 2.21
CA GLN A 194 -4.00 7.99 2.26
C GLN A 194 -5.36 7.43 1.81
N VAL A 195 -5.38 6.61 0.76
CA VAL A 195 -6.61 5.96 0.29
C VAL A 195 -7.20 5.08 1.39
N LEU A 196 -6.40 4.28 2.07
CA LEU A 196 -6.85 3.44 3.17
C LEU A 196 -7.33 4.27 4.38
N GLN A 197 -6.70 5.40 4.68
CA GLN A 197 -7.10 6.30 5.77
C GLN A 197 -8.43 7.00 5.52
N GLN A 198 -8.75 7.37 4.29
CA GLN A 198 -10.02 8.02 3.93
C GLN A 198 -11.24 7.11 4.17
N ARG A 199 -11.02 5.80 4.34
CA ARG A 199 -12.04 4.81 4.65
C ARG A 199 -12.32 4.60 6.13
N LEU A 200 -11.64 5.32 7.01
CA LEU A 200 -12.10 5.39 8.40
C LEU A 200 -13.59 5.77 8.38
N PRO A 201 -14.49 4.98 9.02
CA PRO A 201 -15.91 5.26 8.99
C PRO A 201 -16.16 6.73 9.32
N GLU A 202 -17.07 7.38 8.59
CA GLU A 202 -17.47 8.78 8.87
C GLU A 202 -17.91 9.00 10.32
N THR A 203 -18.28 7.94 11.02
CA THR A 203 -18.52 7.94 12.46
C THR A 203 -17.32 8.48 13.25
N TRP A 204 -16.09 8.26 12.76
CA TRP A 204 -14.86 8.81 13.35
C TRP A 204 -14.69 10.31 13.09
N ALA A 205 -15.09 10.79 11.92
CA ALA A 205 -15.11 12.21 11.60
C ALA A 205 -16.25 12.93 12.33
N LYS A 206 -17.41 12.28 12.47
CA LYS A 206 -18.60 12.83 13.14
C LYS A 206 -18.50 12.81 14.67
N THR A 207 -17.71 11.88 15.25
CA THR A 207 -17.42 11.88 16.69
C THR A 207 -16.58 13.09 17.11
N ARG A 208 -15.86 13.75 16.18
CA ARG A 208 -15.23 15.05 16.45
C ARG A 208 -16.22 16.19 16.67
N HIS A 209 -17.47 16.08 16.20
CA HIS A 209 -18.46 17.17 16.28
C HIS A 209 -19.67 16.91 17.16
N LYS A 210 -19.91 15.69 17.67
CA LYS A 210 -21.13 15.39 18.46
C LYS A 210 -20.93 15.12 19.97
N HIS A 211 -19.70 15.08 20.45
CA HIS A 211 -19.44 15.01 21.90
C HIS A 211 -18.94 16.33 22.48
N SER A 212 -19.47 17.46 21.99
CA SER A 212 -19.36 18.76 22.68
C SER A 212 -20.55 19.07 23.56
N SER A 213 -21.25 18.06 24.06
CA SER A 213 -22.27 18.29 25.12
C SER A 213 -22.03 17.33 26.29
N SER A 214 -21.54 17.91 27.37
CA SER A 214 -21.57 17.45 28.77
C SER A 214 -20.67 16.28 29.20
N VAL A 215 -19.36 16.34 28.90
CA VAL A 215 -18.32 15.87 29.83
C VAL A 215 -17.30 16.99 29.96
N SER A 216 -17.11 17.51 31.13
CA SER A 216 -16.33 18.68 31.52
C SER A 216 -15.05 18.89 30.68
N VAL A 217 -15.13 19.78 29.69
CA VAL A 217 -14.03 20.29 28.85
C VAL A 217 -13.04 21.16 29.66
N GLN A 218 -13.24 21.30 30.95
CA GLN A 218 -12.45 22.21 31.78
C GLN A 218 -10.97 21.83 31.93
N ASN A 219 -10.58 20.56 31.70
CA ASN A 219 -9.16 20.16 31.80
C ASN A 219 -8.42 20.03 30.45
N ALA A 220 -9.11 20.15 29.32
CA ALA A 220 -8.46 20.08 28.01
C ALA A 220 -8.10 21.47 27.45
N GLN A 221 -8.63 22.52 28.00
CA GLN A 221 -8.35 23.91 27.54
C GLN A 221 -7.02 24.47 28.01
N GLN A 222 -6.29 23.78 28.89
CA GLN A 222 -4.98 24.27 29.37
C GLN A 222 -3.78 23.92 28.47
N SER A 223 -3.93 23.05 27.45
CA SER A 223 -2.79 22.69 26.59
C SER A 223 -2.96 22.96 25.10
N GLY A 224 -4.12 23.44 24.65
CA GLY A 224 -4.35 23.81 23.23
C GLY A 224 -4.08 22.71 22.17
N ILE A 225 -3.75 21.48 22.57
CA ILE A 225 -3.33 20.41 21.68
C ILE A 225 -4.51 19.49 21.39
N VAL A 226 -5.00 19.52 20.16
CA VAL A 226 -5.91 18.49 19.65
C VAL A 226 -5.09 17.18 19.54
N PRO A 227 -5.51 16.09 20.22
CA PRO A 227 -4.78 14.83 20.16
C PRO A 227 -4.87 14.24 18.75
N VAL A 228 -3.72 14.24 18.03
CA VAL A 228 -3.57 13.69 16.70
C VAL A 228 -2.97 12.30 16.81
N ILE A 229 -3.50 11.32 16.07
CA ILE A 229 -2.91 9.98 15.97
C ILE A 229 -1.56 10.05 15.25
N LYS A 230 -0.59 9.26 15.70
CA LYS A 230 0.69 9.12 14.98
C LYS A 230 0.47 8.41 13.65
N ASP A 231 0.96 8.98 12.56
CA ASP A 231 0.74 8.44 11.19
C ASP A 231 1.22 6.99 11.03
N CYS A 232 2.33 6.62 11.67
CA CYS A 232 2.82 5.24 11.66
C CYS A 232 1.86 4.27 12.37
N VAL A 233 1.21 4.70 13.46
CA VAL A 233 0.22 3.88 14.17
C VAL A 233 -1.10 3.81 13.41
N SER A 234 -1.54 4.94 12.86
CA SER A 234 -2.71 4.97 11.98
C SER A 234 -2.59 3.95 10.84
N ARG A 235 -1.41 3.88 10.21
CA ARG A 235 -1.13 2.87 9.17
C ARG A 235 -1.14 1.44 9.71
N ALA A 236 -0.53 1.21 10.87
CA ALA A 236 -0.44 -0.11 11.47
C ALA A 236 -1.83 -0.73 11.74
N ILE A 237 -2.83 0.10 12.06
CA ILE A 237 -4.22 -0.35 12.25
C ILE A 237 -4.78 -1.04 11.00
N PHE A 238 -4.37 -0.62 9.80
CA PHE A 238 -4.87 -1.17 8.54
C PHE A 238 -3.96 -2.22 7.90
N CYS A 239 -2.74 -2.36 8.41
CA CYS A 239 -1.76 -3.25 7.78
C CYS A 239 -1.62 -4.61 8.50
N GLY A 240 -2.21 -4.76 9.68
CA GLY A 240 -1.99 -5.95 10.49
C GLY A 240 -0.53 -6.11 10.94
N ALA A 241 -0.21 -7.30 11.42
CA ALA A 241 1.13 -7.68 11.86
C ALA A 241 1.39 -9.17 11.58
N ASP A 242 2.66 -9.51 11.36
CA ASP A 242 3.09 -10.88 11.13
C ASP A 242 3.17 -11.68 12.43
N GLN A 243 3.20 -13.01 12.31
CA GLN A 243 3.40 -13.91 13.43
C GLN A 243 4.70 -13.54 14.17
N GLY A 244 4.60 -13.40 15.50
CA GLY A 244 5.71 -12.95 16.35
C GLY A 244 5.74 -11.44 16.64
N GLU A 245 5.10 -10.59 15.81
CA GLU A 245 5.03 -9.15 16.03
C GLU A 245 3.64 -8.66 16.50
N ARG A 246 2.59 -9.46 16.31
CA ARG A 246 1.19 -9.10 16.56
C ARG A 246 0.95 -8.51 17.96
N ASN A 247 1.48 -9.16 18.99
CA ASN A 247 1.29 -8.69 20.38
C ASN A 247 1.95 -7.33 20.62
N GLN A 248 3.13 -7.09 20.07
CA GLN A 248 3.84 -5.83 20.25
C GLN A 248 3.19 -4.69 19.45
N ILE A 249 2.83 -4.95 18.19
CA ILE A 249 2.16 -3.95 17.34
C ILE A 249 0.76 -3.67 17.88
N GLY A 250 0.00 -4.69 18.27
CA GLY A 250 -1.29 -4.54 18.93
C GLY A 250 -1.23 -3.71 20.19
N HIS A 251 -0.21 -3.92 21.03
CA HIS A 251 0.01 -3.14 22.23
C HIS A 251 0.35 -1.67 21.91
N ILE A 252 1.19 -1.41 20.91
CA ILE A 252 1.49 -0.04 20.44
C ILE A 252 0.22 0.66 19.98
N ILE A 253 -0.62 -0.02 19.18
CA ILE A 253 -1.90 0.52 18.71
C ILE A 253 -2.81 0.83 19.90
N THR A 254 -2.97 -0.10 20.84
CA THR A 254 -3.84 0.04 22.00
C THR A 254 -3.40 1.19 22.91
N CYS A 255 -2.10 1.35 23.16
CA CYS A 255 -1.55 2.47 23.92
C CYS A 255 -1.78 3.82 23.21
N GLU A 256 -1.69 3.86 21.88
CA GLU A 256 -2.00 5.07 21.12
C GLU A 256 -3.49 5.44 21.19
N LEU A 257 -4.39 4.44 21.09
CA LEU A 257 -5.83 4.65 21.25
C LEU A 257 -6.16 5.21 22.64
N ARG A 258 -5.52 4.67 23.70
CA ARG A 258 -5.63 5.22 25.06
C ARG A 258 -5.12 6.66 25.15
N ARG A 259 -3.95 6.97 24.57
CA ARG A 259 -3.41 8.34 24.50
C ARG A 259 -4.39 9.31 23.85
N LEU A 260 -5.14 8.84 22.85
CA LEU A 260 -6.20 9.59 22.18
C LEU A 260 -7.50 9.65 22.98
N LYS A 261 -7.52 9.11 24.21
CA LYS A 261 -8.69 9.02 25.08
C LYS A 261 -9.88 8.25 24.47
N ILE A 262 -9.57 7.28 23.60
CA ILE A 262 -10.55 6.31 23.10
C ILE A 262 -10.92 5.37 24.24
N ALA A 263 -12.22 5.18 24.47
CA ALA A 263 -12.66 4.28 25.54
C ALA A 263 -12.29 2.81 25.24
N PRO A 264 -12.03 1.96 26.28
CA PRO A 264 -11.62 0.57 26.07
C PRO A 264 -12.56 -0.24 25.16
N ALA A 265 -13.88 -0.04 25.28
CA ALA A 265 -14.86 -0.70 24.43
C ALA A 265 -14.73 -0.31 22.95
N GLN A 266 -14.41 0.93 22.66
CA GLN A 266 -14.17 1.42 21.29
C GLN A 266 -12.82 0.92 20.77
N ALA A 267 -11.78 0.91 21.61
CA ALA A 267 -10.48 0.35 21.27
C ALA A 267 -10.59 -1.15 20.94
N ARG A 268 -11.42 -1.90 21.68
CA ARG A 268 -11.73 -3.30 21.36
C ARG A 268 -12.29 -3.47 19.96
N ILE A 269 -13.29 -2.67 19.57
CA ILE A 269 -13.89 -2.72 18.23
C ILE A 269 -12.83 -2.47 17.15
N ILE A 270 -11.94 -1.50 17.35
CA ILE A 270 -10.85 -1.20 16.40
C ILE A 270 -9.90 -2.38 16.29
N LEU A 271 -9.49 -2.95 17.43
CA LEU A 271 -8.60 -4.10 17.43
C LEU A 271 -9.25 -5.33 16.78
N SER A 272 -10.45 -5.72 17.21
CA SER A 272 -11.10 -6.96 16.77
C SER A 272 -11.64 -6.87 15.35
N SER A 273 -12.21 -5.73 14.95
CA SER A 273 -12.94 -5.62 13.68
C SER A 273 -12.14 -4.96 12.54
N ILE A 274 -11.08 -4.20 12.86
CA ILE A 274 -10.29 -3.49 11.84
C ILE A 274 -8.88 -4.05 11.75
N TRP A 275 -8.16 -4.10 12.86
CA TRP A 275 -6.75 -4.50 12.87
C TRP A 275 -6.54 -6.02 12.86
N ASN A 276 -7.21 -6.75 13.74
CA ASN A 276 -6.98 -8.19 13.92
C ASN A 276 -7.29 -9.05 12.68
N PRO A 277 -8.32 -8.74 11.87
CA PRO A 277 -8.56 -9.46 10.61
C PRO A 277 -7.43 -9.33 9.59
N GLN A 278 -6.54 -8.35 9.75
CA GLN A 278 -5.37 -8.15 8.89
C GLN A 278 -4.15 -8.98 9.35
N ASN A 279 -4.20 -9.59 10.52
CA ASN A 279 -3.12 -10.42 11.06
C ASN A 279 -3.15 -11.84 10.46
N ASN A 280 -1.98 -12.44 10.32
CA ASN A 280 -1.87 -13.82 9.87
C ASN A 280 -0.96 -14.66 10.79
N PRO A 281 -1.53 -15.60 11.59
CA PRO A 281 -2.96 -15.77 11.88
C PRO A 281 -3.51 -14.63 12.75
N PRO A 282 -4.83 -14.40 12.80
CA PRO A 282 -5.42 -13.45 13.73
C PRO A 282 -5.14 -13.82 15.20
N LEU A 283 -5.14 -12.82 16.09
CA LEU A 283 -5.13 -13.04 17.53
C LEU A 283 -6.48 -13.61 18.00
N SER A 284 -6.45 -14.44 19.03
CA SER A 284 -7.65 -14.86 19.74
C SER A 284 -8.29 -13.70 20.51
N GLU A 285 -9.56 -13.81 20.86
CA GLU A 285 -10.24 -12.83 21.71
C GLU A 285 -9.54 -12.64 23.05
N THR A 286 -9.00 -13.73 23.64
CA THR A 286 -8.24 -13.68 24.90
C THR A 286 -6.98 -12.83 24.75
N GLU A 287 -6.25 -12.96 23.63
CA GLU A 287 -5.06 -12.14 23.37
C GLU A 287 -5.41 -10.66 23.20
N ILE A 288 -6.53 -10.35 22.56
CA ILE A 288 -7.04 -8.97 22.45
C ILE A 288 -7.39 -8.40 23.82
N GLU A 289 -8.03 -9.19 24.70
CA GLU A 289 -8.31 -8.77 26.07
C GLU A 289 -7.04 -8.48 26.88
N ILE A 290 -5.99 -9.30 26.69
CA ILE A 290 -4.69 -9.07 27.33
C ILE A 290 -4.09 -7.74 26.84
N LEU A 291 -4.16 -7.44 25.55
CA LEU A 291 -3.68 -6.17 24.99
C LEU A 291 -4.43 -4.98 25.59
N LEU A 292 -5.76 -5.07 25.70
CA LEU A 292 -6.60 -4.04 26.31
C LEU A 292 -6.30 -3.89 27.80
N GLY A 293 -6.26 -4.99 28.54
CA GLY A 293 -5.95 -4.99 29.97
C GLY A 293 -4.58 -4.39 30.28
N SER A 294 -3.57 -4.72 29.46
CA SER A 294 -2.22 -4.17 29.60
C SER A 294 -2.17 -2.67 29.29
N ALA A 295 -2.75 -2.23 28.19
CA ALA A 295 -2.67 -0.84 27.77
C ALA A 295 -3.56 0.11 28.60
N PHE A 296 -4.72 -0.34 29.06
CA PHE A 296 -5.68 0.45 29.87
C PHE A 296 -5.57 0.19 31.39
N GLY A 297 -4.62 -0.66 31.80
CA GLY A 297 -4.35 -0.97 33.20
C GLY A 297 -3.70 0.19 33.97
N GLN A 298 -3.14 -0.14 35.14
CA GLN A 298 -2.57 0.86 36.07
C GLN A 298 -1.27 1.49 35.57
N GLU A 299 -0.48 0.79 34.76
CA GLU A 299 0.78 1.32 34.21
C GLU A 299 0.56 2.13 32.94
N GLU A 300 1.15 3.33 32.90
CA GLU A 300 1.06 4.19 31.73
C GLU A 300 2.16 3.91 30.72
N TYR A 301 1.88 3.02 29.77
CA TYR A 301 2.76 2.81 28.63
C TYR A 301 2.59 3.91 27.58
N SER A 302 3.70 4.49 27.13
CA SER A 302 3.71 5.43 26.01
C SER A 302 4.86 5.11 25.05
N TYR A 303 4.56 5.14 23.75
CA TYR A 303 5.54 4.90 22.70
C TYR A 303 5.91 6.22 22.03
N GLY A 304 7.13 6.69 22.31
CA GLY A 304 7.67 7.93 21.76
C GLY A 304 8.30 7.73 20.37
N CYS A 305 8.42 8.84 19.61
CA CYS A 305 9.05 8.86 18.27
C CYS A 305 10.59 8.99 18.33
N LYS A 306 11.25 8.54 19.40
CA LYS A 306 12.70 8.62 19.53
C LYS A 306 13.41 7.72 18.51
N PRO A 307 14.53 8.15 17.91
CA PRO A 307 15.40 7.26 17.12
C PRO A 307 15.76 6.01 17.92
N GLY A 308 15.71 4.82 17.30
CA GLY A 308 15.99 3.55 17.99
C GLY A 308 14.91 3.07 18.96
N GLY A 309 13.83 3.83 19.18
CA GLY A 309 12.73 3.42 20.04
C GLY A 309 11.81 2.37 19.38
N ALA A 310 11.10 1.58 20.21
CA ALA A 310 10.25 0.47 19.78
C ALA A 310 9.25 0.85 18.67
N LEU A 311 8.68 2.06 18.72
CA LEU A 311 7.76 2.53 17.69
C LEU A 311 8.43 2.63 16.31
N ARG A 312 9.67 3.13 16.22
CA ARG A 312 10.39 3.25 14.93
C ARG A 312 11.00 1.94 14.48
N GLN A 313 11.31 1.05 15.40
CA GLN A 313 11.82 -0.30 15.08
C GLN A 313 10.72 -1.20 14.51
N ARG A 314 9.48 -1.04 14.97
CA ARG A 314 8.35 -1.91 14.65
C ARG A 314 7.40 -1.34 13.59
N LEU A 315 7.32 -0.02 13.47
CA LEU A 315 6.40 0.64 12.54
C LEU A 315 7.17 1.50 11.53
N THR A 316 6.74 1.47 10.28
CA THR A 316 7.32 2.30 9.22
C THR A 316 7.05 3.77 9.48
N CYS A 317 8.10 4.53 9.81
CA CYS A 317 8.01 5.96 10.05
C CYS A 317 7.94 6.75 8.73
N VAL A 318 7.02 7.71 8.63
CA VAL A 318 6.87 8.59 7.44
C VAL A 318 7.94 9.67 7.33
N GLY A 319 8.79 9.79 8.36
CA GLY A 319 9.78 10.87 8.46
C GLY A 319 9.24 12.12 9.17
N LEU A 320 10.19 12.88 9.76
CA LEU A 320 9.86 14.04 10.60
C LEU A 320 9.24 15.22 9.80
N GLY A 321 9.52 15.31 8.50
CA GLY A 321 9.03 16.40 7.65
C GLY A 321 7.58 16.21 7.19
N THR A 322 7.11 14.96 7.11
CA THR A 322 5.79 14.60 6.56
C THR A 322 4.80 14.11 7.63
N CYS A 323 5.27 13.87 8.85
CA CYS A 323 4.44 13.33 9.93
C CYS A 323 3.47 14.39 10.47
N THR A 324 2.15 14.16 10.34
CA THR A 324 1.12 15.09 10.81
C THR A 324 1.17 15.26 12.33
N TYR A 325 1.47 14.18 13.07
CA TYR A 325 1.65 14.23 14.52
C TYR A 325 2.81 15.17 14.91
N ILE A 326 3.96 15.07 14.28
CA ILE A 326 5.12 15.94 14.59
C ILE A 326 4.85 17.39 14.15
N ASN A 327 4.22 17.57 12.99
CA ASN A 327 3.92 18.91 12.47
C ASN A 327 2.86 19.63 13.31
N SER A 328 1.95 18.93 13.99
CA SER A 328 0.99 19.55 14.92
C SER A 328 1.67 20.29 16.09
N PHE A 329 2.83 19.83 16.56
CA PHE A 329 3.60 20.53 17.59
C PHE A 329 4.37 21.74 17.04
N ARG A 330 4.85 21.67 15.78
CA ARG A 330 5.60 22.78 15.14
C ARG A 330 4.71 23.99 14.85
N THR A 331 3.43 23.77 14.60
CA THR A 331 2.46 24.85 14.34
C THR A 331 2.15 25.62 15.61
N LEU A 332 2.05 24.92 16.75
CA LEU A 332 1.80 25.52 18.05
C LEU A 332 2.97 26.39 18.56
N SER A 333 4.22 25.93 18.38
CA SER A 333 5.41 26.67 18.78
C SER A 333 5.63 27.96 17.97
N LYS A 334 5.04 28.08 16.77
CA LYS A 334 5.08 29.33 15.97
C LYS A 334 3.98 30.31 16.36
N GLY A 335 2.87 29.85 16.93
CA GLY A 335 1.78 30.70 17.44
C GLY A 335 2.16 31.47 18.70
N ASP A 336 2.94 30.86 19.60
CA ASP A 336 3.37 31.48 20.86
C ASP A 336 4.44 32.58 20.65
N THR A 337 5.13 32.58 19.52
CA THR A 337 6.15 33.63 19.21
C THR A 337 5.55 34.90 18.62
N LEU A 338 4.29 34.87 18.15
CA LEU A 338 3.63 36.04 17.55
C LEU A 338 2.84 36.87 18.59
N GLN A 339 2.62 36.37 19.81
CA GLN A 339 1.92 37.12 20.87
C GLN A 339 2.85 37.89 21.82
N LYS A 340 4.15 37.85 21.64
CA LYS A 340 5.13 38.59 22.49
C LYS A 340 5.67 39.87 21.88
N SER A 341 5.19 40.32 20.72
CA SER A 341 5.74 41.52 20.03
C SER A 341 4.82 42.74 20.03
N ASP A 342 3.67 42.75 20.70
CA ASP A 342 2.81 43.93 20.80
C ASP A 342 2.47 44.24 22.25
N GLN A 343 3.42 44.89 22.95
CA GLN A 343 3.12 45.87 24.01
C GLN A 343 3.91 47.14 23.77
N PRO A 344 3.27 48.31 23.57
CA PRO A 344 3.95 49.58 23.52
C PRO A 344 4.32 50.00 24.91
N SER A 345 5.50 50.61 24.98
CA SER A 345 6.10 51.31 26.13
C SER A 345 5.22 52.35 26.79
#